data_5b55e846f68119356a707106334f50cc
#
_entry.id   5b55e846f68119356a707106334f50cc
#
_cell.length_a   1.000
_cell.length_b   1.000
_cell.length_c   1.000
_cell.angle_alpha   90.00
_cell.angle_beta   90.00
_cell.angle_gamma   90.00
#
_symmetry.space_group_name_H-M   'P 1'
#
loop_
_entity.id
_entity.type
_entity.pdbx_description
1 polymer ?
#
loop_
_entity_poly.entity_id
_entity_poly.type
_entity_poly.pdbx_seq_one_letter_code
_entity_poly.pdbx_strand_id
1 'polypeptide(L)'
;MNKNKMYKQDTKIHIIGAGVSGLIAAKVLEENGFHPVILEVTDKVGGRVKTDLVDGYQLDHGFQVLLTAYPAANKHLDFGDLDLQEFIPGAVIFKNKKQKIIGDPLKDRSLLFPTLFSRIGNFSDKIKVVKLNFILKKKSLSDIFSDKEQSTFSYLMDFGFSKEMINDFFNPFFSGIFLETQLETSSRMFEFVFKMFVEGGTAIPEKGMQAIPMQLQQKLKHTAIKFNTKVTAITDEEITLEDGSSLESHFTIVATEASSLFEGLKKHPTEWKSCHNLYFETEEKIIRKRLIGLIAKKGALINNIFYPKSLKSESKGKKELLSVTIIDKQNLSPEELIKQVKRELKDYCGIDVTRLIKQYDIPMALPKLEDLKYKALPSETCLNTNLFLAGDTLLNGSLNAAMLSGESAAYGLMEKWATNHS
;
A
#
# COMPACT_ATOMS: atom_id res chain seq x y z
N MET A 1 40.56 20.69 -25.77
CA MET A 1 39.34 20.02 -26.26
C MET A 1 38.23 20.43 -25.32
N ASN A 2 37.26 21.24 -25.79
CA ASN A 2 36.07 21.59 -25.00
C ASN A 2 35.26 20.29 -24.74
N LYS A 3 35.30 19.78 -23.49
CA LYS A 3 34.31 18.83 -23.09
C LYS A 3 32.95 19.51 -23.24
N ASN A 4 32.11 19.04 -24.13
CA ASN A 4 30.75 19.55 -24.28
C ASN A 4 30.09 19.47 -22.89
N LYS A 5 29.83 20.62 -22.30
CA LYS A 5 29.21 20.73 -20.98
C LYS A 5 27.76 20.30 -21.14
N MET A 6 27.45 19.04 -20.78
CA MET A 6 26.09 18.55 -20.83
C MET A 6 25.27 19.25 -19.74
N TYR A 7 24.14 19.86 -20.12
CA TYR A 7 23.25 20.50 -19.16
C TYR A 7 22.28 19.44 -18.58
N LYS A 8 21.82 19.67 -17.38
CA LYS A 8 20.89 18.77 -16.70
C LYS A 8 19.63 18.48 -17.52
N GLN A 9 19.08 19.51 -18.14
CA GLN A 9 17.88 19.42 -18.98
C GLN A 9 18.08 18.61 -20.27
N ASP A 10 19.33 18.49 -20.75
CA ASP A 10 19.67 17.76 -21.99
C ASP A 10 20.07 16.30 -21.68
N THR A 11 20.15 15.94 -20.40
CA THR A 11 20.47 14.59 -19.98
C THR A 11 19.27 13.67 -20.25
N LYS A 12 19.46 12.66 -21.10
CA LYS A 12 18.42 11.66 -21.41
C LYS A 12 18.19 10.75 -20.19
N ILE A 13 17.16 11.02 -19.42
CA ILE A 13 16.78 10.23 -18.25
C ILE A 13 15.43 9.58 -18.53
N HIS A 14 15.37 8.25 -18.39
CA HIS A 14 14.13 7.52 -18.50
C HIS A 14 13.77 6.88 -17.15
N ILE A 15 12.48 6.91 -16.84
CA ILE A 15 11.92 6.24 -15.65
C ILE A 15 10.91 5.22 -16.16
N ILE A 16 11.08 3.95 -15.76
CA ILE A 16 10.22 2.87 -16.21
C ILE A 16 9.17 2.58 -15.16
N GLY A 17 7.93 2.92 -15.49
CA GLY A 17 6.76 2.81 -14.63
C GLY A 17 6.32 4.14 -14.00
N ALA A 18 5.04 4.48 -14.21
CA ALA A 18 4.36 5.63 -13.63
C ALA A 18 3.64 5.31 -12.31
N GLY A 19 4.14 4.34 -11.54
CA GLY A 19 3.73 4.09 -10.16
C GLY A 19 4.20 5.22 -9.23
N VAL A 20 3.80 5.17 -7.96
CA VAL A 20 4.15 6.20 -6.98
C VAL A 20 5.65 6.43 -6.89
N SER A 21 6.49 5.38 -6.92
CA SER A 21 7.95 5.50 -6.87
C SER A 21 8.51 6.26 -8.08
N GLY A 22 8.03 5.93 -9.29
CA GLY A 22 8.48 6.59 -10.52
C GLY A 22 8.05 8.06 -10.58
N LEU A 23 6.84 8.37 -10.14
CA LEU A 23 6.34 9.75 -10.07
C LEU A 23 7.12 10.60 -9.06
N ILE A 24 7.49 10.04 -7.91
CA ILE A 24 8.33 10.72 -6.92
C ILE A 24 9.75 10.92 -7.46
N ALA A 25 10.33 9.90 -8.10
CA ALA A 25 11.65 10.04 -8.73
C ALA A 25 11.66 11.16 -9.78
N ALA A 26 10.64 11.19 -10.65
CA ALA A 26 10.48 12.25 -11.65
C ALA A 26 10.37 13.64 -11.01
N LYS A 27 9.51 13.77 -9.98
CA LYS A 27 9.31 15.01 -9.24
C LYS A 27 10.62 15.53 -8.64
N VAL A 28 11.37 14.67 -7.97
CA VAL A 28 12.66 15.06 -7.34
C VAL A 28 13.70 15.46 -8.39
N LEU A 29 13.79 14.74 -9.51
CA LEU A 29 14.67 15.09 -10.62
C LEU A 29 14.29 16.43 -11.23
N GLU A 30 13.01 16.67 -11.49
CA GLU A 30 12.49 17.91 -12.06
C GLU A 30 12.75 19.12 -11.15
N GLU A 31 12.55 18.98 -9.84
CA GLU A 31 12.86 20.00 -8.83
C GLU A 31 14.36 20.35 -8.79
N ASN A 32 15.22 19.48 -9.33
CA ASN A 32 16.67 19.68 -9.43
C ASN A 32 17.13 20.04 -10.85
N GLY A 33 16.21 20.37 -11.75
CA GLY A 33 16.50 20.91 -13.11
C GLY A 33 16.73 19.84 -14.17
N PHE A 34 16.36 18.58 -13.95
CA PHE A 34 16.35 17.53 -14.96
C PHE A 34 14.95 17.43 -15.59
N HIS A 35 14.89 16.93 -16.83
CA HIS A 35 13.65 16.72 -17.58
C HIS A 35 13.50 15.23 -17.92
N PRO A 36 13.11 14.36 -16.98
CA PRO A 36 13.00 12.94 -17.24
C PRO A 36 11.80 12.61 -18.13
N VAL A 37 11.83 11.43 -18.75
CA VAL A 37 10.71 10.84 -19.49
C VAL A 37 10.26 9.58 -18.75
N ILE A 38 8.97 9.48 -18.39
CA ILE A 38 8.40 8.27 -17.82
C ILE A 38 7.83 7.42 -18.96
N LEU A 39 8.16 6.11 -18.96
CA LEU A 39 7.59 5.10 -19.85
C LEU A 39 6.63 4.25 -19.04
N GLU A 40 5.33 4.29 -19.38
CA GLU A 40 4.27 3.57 -18.65
C GLU A 40 3.53 2.63 -19.60
N VAL A 41 3.40 1.37 -19.19
CA VAL A 41 2.77 0.33 -20.00
C VAL A 41 1.25 0.50 -20.14
N THR A 42 0.61 1.14 -19.17
CA THR A 42 -0.83 1.36 -19.16
C THR A 42 -1.22 2.75 -19.69
N ASP A 43 -2.49 3.05 -19.75
CA ASP A 43 -3.05 4.33 -20.21
C ASP A 43 -3.14 5.40 -19.11
N LYS A 44 -2.77 5.07 -17.86
CA LYS A 44 -2.87 5.97 -16.70
C LYS A 44 -1.77 5.73 -15.67
N VAL A 45 -1.47 6.76 -14.87
CA VAL A 45 -0.52 6.65 -13.75
C VAL A 45 -1.12 5.85 -12.58
N GLY A 46 -0.25 5.35 -11.67
CA GLY A 46 -0.65 4.79 -10.39
C GLY A 46 -0.08 3.42 -10.08
N GLY A 47 0.24 2.62 -11.09
CA GLY A 47 0.73 1.26 -10.86
C GLY A 47 -0.30 0.41 -10.10
N ARG A 48 0.00 0.00 -8.85
CA ARG A 48 -0.91 -0.73 -7.97
C ARG A 48 -1.95 0.15 -7.25
N VAL A 49 -1.76 1.47 -7.25
CA VAL A 49 -2.68 2.43 -6.64
C VAL A 49 -3.67 2.90 -7.71
N LYS A 50 -4.79 2.21 -7.83
CA LYS A 50 -5.79 2.42 -8.88
C LYS A 50 -7.20 2.46 -8.32
N THR A 51 -8.06 3.24 -8.99
CA THR A 51 -9.50 3.32 -8.74
C THR A 51 -10.21 3.25 -10.08
N ASP A 52 -11.26 2.44 -10.19
CA ASP A 52 -12.13 2.37 -11.35
C ASP A 52 -13.51 2.93 -11.03
N LEU A 53 -14.20 3.43 -12.04
CA LEU A 53 -15.61 3.79 -11.96
C LEU A 53 -16.42 2.73 -12.71
N VAL A 54 -17.19 1.91 -11.99
CA VAL A 54 -17.97 0.80 -12.55
C VAL A 54 -19.42 0.93 -12.09
N ASP A 55 -20.35 0.99 -13.03
CA ASP A 55 -21.80 1.11 -12.75
C ASP A 55 -22.14 2.30 -11.82
N GLY A 56 -21.37 3.37 -11.89
CA GLY A 56 -21.49 4.54 -11.02
C GLY A 56 -20.92 4.37 -9.61
N TYR A 57 -20.24 3.27 -9.32
CA TYR A 57 -19.50 3.08 -8.08
C TYR A 57 -18.02 3.30 -8.28
N GLN A 58 -17.39 3.92 -7.29
CA GLN A 58 -15.95 4.10 -7.19
C GLN A 58 -15.34 2.88 -6.50
N LEU A 59 -14.47 2.16 -7.19
CA LEU A 59 -13.89 0.87 -6.76
C LEU A 59 -12.37 0.95 -6.76
N ASP A 60 -11.75 0.91 -5.60
CA ASP A 60 -10.29 0.78 -5.49
C ASP A 60 -9.85 -0.66 -5.80
N HIS A 61 -8.65 -0.83 -6.37
CA HIS A 61 -8.07 -2.14 -6.62
C HIS A 61 -7.55 -2.75 -5.30
N GLY A 62 -8.46 -3.37 -4.55
CA GLY A 62 -8.25 -3.84 -3.19
C GLY A 62 -8.57 -2.79 -2.13
N PHE A 63 -8.66 -3.23 -0.87
CA PHE A 63 -8.85 -2.33 0.25
C PHE A 63 -7.51 -1.69 0.62
N GLN A 64 -7.30 -0.47 0.16
CA GLN A 64 -6.11 0.33 0.43
C GLN A 64 -6.47 1.55 1.25
N VAL A 65 -5.53 2.02 2.07
CA VAL A 65 -5.69 3.23 2.88
C VAL A 65 -4.38 4.02 2.92
N LEU A 66 -4.49 5.33 3.08
CA LEU A 66 -3.37 6.21 3.39
C LEU A 66 -3.28 6.38 4.92
N LEU A 67 -2.10 6.10 5.48
CA LEU A 67 -1.79 6.47 6.87
C LEU A 67 -1.23 7.90 6.87
N THR A 68 -1.96 8.83 7.49
CA THR A 68 -1.62 10.26 7.41
C THR A 68 -0.34 10.62 8.17
N ALA A 69 0.16 9.73 9.03
CA ALA A 69 1.46 9.87 9.69
C ALA A 69 2.66 9.44 8.82
N TYR A 70 2.46 8.90 7.63
CA TYR A 70 3.57 8.54 6.75
C TYR A 70 4.45 9.76 6.44
N PRO A 71 5.76 9.78 6.84
CA PRO A 71 6.60 10.95 6.64
C PRO A 71 6.76 11.36 5.18
N ALA A 72 6.89 10.38 4.27
CA ALA A 72 7.01 10.66 2.85
C ALA A 72 5.71 11.20 2.24
N ALA A 73 4.54 10.72 2.71
CA ALA A 73 3.26 11.24 2.27
C ALA A 73 3.08 12.71 2.70
N ASN A 74 3.44 13.05 3.95
CA ASN A 74 3.42 14.43 4.44
C ASN A 74 4.38 15.36 3.65
N LYS A 75 5.50 14.84 3.15
CA LYS A 75 6.46 15.60 2.36
C LYS A 75 5.98 15.86 0.92
N HIS A 76 5.35 14.88 0.29
CA HIS A 76 5.11 14.89 -1.15
C HIS A 76 3.67 15.16 -1.56
N LEU A 77 2.70 14.87 -0.68
CA LEU A 77 1.27 15.04 -0.97
C LEU A 77 0.71 16.29 -0.32
N ASP A 78 -0.31 16.84 -0.94
CA ASP A 78 -1.20 17.84 -0.35
C ASP A 78 -2.48 17.14 0.10
N PHE A 79 -2.66 16.99 1.41
CA PHE A 79 -3.82 16.32 1.99
C PHE A 79 -5.11 17.12 1.85
N GLY A 80 -5.00 18.46 1.73
CA GLY A 80 -6.15 19.31 1.45
C GLY A 80 -6.76 19.06 0.10
N ASP A 81 -5.92 19.01 -0.95
CA ASP A 81 -6.36 18.75 -2.33
C ASP A 81 -6.88 17.30 -2.53
N LEU A 82 -6.47 16.38 -1.66
CA LEU A 82 -6.95 15.00 -1.70
C LEU A 82 -8.32 14.80 -1.06
N ASP A 83 -8.83 15.80 -0.32
CA ASP A 83 -10.09 15.70 0.42
C ASP A 83 -10.18 14.38 1.22
N LEU A 84 -9.19 14.15 2.10
CA LEU A 84 -9.04 12.90 2.82
C LEU A 84 -10.26 12.60 3.70
N GLN A 85 -10.85 11.43 3.49
CA GLN A 85 -11.98 10.91 4.24
C GLN A 85 -11.48 9.95 5.32
N GLU A 86 -11.49 10.39 6.57
CA GLU A 86 -10.91 9.63 7.69
C GLU A 86 -11.84 8.55 8.23
N PHE A 87 -11.25 7.40 8.55
CA PHE A 87 -11.88 6.36 9.34
C PHE A 87 -11.93 6.73 10.82
N ILE A 88 -12.92 6.18 11.51
CA ILE A 88 -12.90 6.16 12.97
C ILE A 88 -11.78 5.19 13.41
N PRO A 89 -10.96 5.53 14.43
CA PRO A 89 -9.83 4.70 14.86
C PRO A 89 -10.30 3.45 15.63
N GLY A 90 -10.84 2.48 14.90
CA GLY A 90 -11.39 1.25 15.44
C GLY A 90 -11.87 0.28 14.37
N ALA A 91 -12.46 -0.83 14.83
CA ALA A 91 -13.03 -1.86 13.98
C ALA A 91 -14.31 -2.46 14.59
N VAL A 92 -15.16 -2.99 13.73
CA VAL A 92 -16.25 -3.90 14.11
C VAL A 92 -15.75 -5.32 13.95
N ILE A 93 -15.79 -6.11 15.01
CA ILE A 93 -15.37 -7.51 14.98
C ILE A 93 -16.60 -8.40 14.94
N PHE A 94 -16.70 -9.20 13.88
CA PHE A 94 -17.72 -10.21 13.72
C PHE A 94 -17.25 -11.54 14.32
N LYS A 95 -17.91 -11.98 15.40
CA LYS A 95 -17.65 -13.26 16.07
C LYS A 95 -18.97 -13.90 16.44
N ASN A 96 -19.23 -15.11 15.96
CA ASN A 96 -20.45 -15.87 16.24
C ASN A 96 -21.75 -15.07 15.97
N LYS A 97 -21.84 -14.42 14.81
CA LYS A 97 -22.95 -13.55 14.37
C LYS A 97 -23.17 -12.28 15.23
N LYS A 98 -22.28 -12.02 16.18
CA LYS A 98 -22.33 -10.83 17.03
C LYS A 98 -21.32 -9.81 16.58
N GLN A 99 -21.71 -8.54 16.60
CA GLN A 99 -20.83 -7.40 16.35
C GLN A 99 -20.28 -6.88 17.68
N LYS A 100 -18.97 -6.68 17.74
CA LYS A 100 -18.30 -6.04 18.87
C LYS A 100 -17.44 -4.91 18.31
N ILE A 101 -17.50 -3.73 18.92
CA ILE A 101 -16.69 -2.59 18.51
C ILE A 101 -15.47 -2.50 19.42
N ILE A 102 -14.31 -2.35 18.84
CA ILE A 102 -13.05 -2.02 19.53
C ILE A 102 -12.40 -0.85 18.83
N GLY A 103 -11.76 0.03 19.57
CA GLY A 103 -11.04 1.17 19.00
C GLY A 103 -10.26 1.95 20.03
N ASP A 104 -9.62 3.03 19.59
CA ASP A 104 -8.79 3.89 20.43
C ASP A 104 -9.63 5.02 21.08
N PRO A 105 -9.95 4.92 22.38
CA PRO A 105 -10.74 5.94 23.07
C PRO A 105 -9.96 7.24 23.30
N LEU A 106 -8.64 7.25 23.16
CA LEU A 106 -7.84 8.46 23.27
C LEU A 106 -8.02 9.36 22.04
N LYS A 107 -8.31 8.75 20.89
CA LYS A 107 -8.57 9.46 19.63
C LYS A 107 -10.07 9.76 19.41
N ASP A 108 -10.94 8.84 19.80
CA ASP A 108 -12.39 9.00 19.72
C ASP A 108 -13.06 8.51 21.00
N ARG A 109 -13.52 9.46 21.84
CA ARG A 109 -14.17 9.17 23.12
C ARG A 109 -15.42 8.31 22.99
N SER A 110 -16.09 8.30 21.83
CA SER A 110 -17.26 7.46 21.58
C SER A 110 -16.94 5.96 21.61
N LEU A 111 -15.65 5.60 21.49
CA LEU A 111 -15.16 4.22 21.51
C LEU A 111 -14.81 3.72 22.92
N LEU A 112 -14.83 4.59 23.95
CA LEU A 112 -14.46 4.22 25.32
C LEU A 112 -15.30 3.05 25.86
N PHE A 113 -16.62 3.23 25.90
CA PHE A 113 -17.52 2.20 26.40
C PHE A 113 -17.57 0.97 25.51
N PRO A 114 -17.72 1.08 24.16
CA PRO A 114 -17.64 -0.07 23.27
C PRO A 114 -16.36 -0.88 23.46
N THR A 115 -15.20 -0.25 23.56
CA THR A 115 -13.91 -0.92 23.75
C THR A 115 -13.82 -1.59 25.12
N LEU A 116 -14.22 -0.88 26.18
CA LEU A 116 -14.16 -1.41 27.55
C LEU A 116 -15.02 -2.64 27.73
N PHE A 117 -16.23 -2.68 27.16
CA PHE A 117 -17.20 -3.75 27.28
C PHE A 117 -17.18 -4.75 26.09
N SER A 118 -16.26 -4.61 25.14
CA SER A 118 -16.21 -5.43 23.92
C SER A 118 -16.06 -6.93 24.18
N ARG A 119 -15.55 -7.36 25.34
CA ARG A 119 -15.13 -8.75 25.60
C ARG A 119 -14.18 -9.32 24.53
N ILE A 120 -13.35 -8.47 23.93
CA ILE A 120 -12.25 -8.82 23.05
C ILE A 120 -10.99 -8.66 23.88
N GLY A 121 -10.26 -9.76 24.07
CA GLY A 121 -9.21 -9.82 25.06
C GLY A 121 -9.70 -9.56 26.48
N ASN A 122 -8.81 -9.59 27.43
CA ASN A 122 -9.07 -9.29 28.83
C ASN A 122 -8.72 -7.82 29.17
N PHE A 123 -8.95 -7.40 30.40
CA PHE A 123 -8.64 -6.04 30.84
C PHE A 123 -7.13 -5.72 30.80
N SER A 124 -6.29 -6.71 31.13
CA SER A 124 -4.83 -6.59 31.04
C SER A 124 -4.39 -6.32 29.59
N ASP A 125 -5.02 -6.93 28.58
CA ASP A 125 -4.70 -6.69 27.17
C ASP A 125 -4.95 -5.23 26.78
N LYS A 126 -6.02 -4.62 27.27
CA LYS A 126 -6.36 -3.22 27.00
C LYS A 126 -5.31 -2.26 27.60
N ILE A 127 -4.82 -2.58 28.80
CA ILE A 127 -3.71 -1.82 29.41
C ILE A 127 -2.44 -1.99 28.60
N LYS A 128 -2.15 -3.19 28.09
CA LYS A 128 -0.97 -3.45 27.25
C LYS A 128 -1.03 -2.70 25.91
N VAL A 129 -2.22 -2.56 25.29
CA VAL A 129 -2.36 -1.70 24.09
C VAL A 129 -1.98 -0.26 24.41
N VAL A 130 -2.43 0.29 25.53
CA VAL A 130 -2.04 1.65 25.96
C VAL A 130 -0.53 1.74 26.20
N LYS A 131 0.05 0.74 26.88
CA LYS A 131 1.52 0.67 27.08
C LYS A 131 2.27 0.62 25.76
N LEU A 132 1.83 -0.22 24.81
CA LEU A 132 2.41 -0.33 23.48
C LEU A 132 2.36 1.00 22.73
N ASN A 133 1.22 1.72 22.79
CA ASN A 133 1.08 3.06 22.21
C ASN A 133 2.14 4.02 22.76
N PHE A 134 2.34 4.06 24.08
CA PHE A 134 3.35 4.92 24.70
C PHE A 134 4.78 4.57 24.27
N ILE A 135 5.11 3.29 24.21
CA ILE A 135 6.43 2.81 23.78
C ILE A 135 6.69 3.24 22.34
N LEU A 136 5.78 2.91 21.43
CA LEU A 136 5.96 3.17 20.01
C LEU A 136 5.93 4.66 19.67
N LYS A 137 5.17 5.46 20.38
CA LYS A 137 5.19 6.92 20.22
C LYS A 137 6.57 7.52 20.49
N LYS A 138 7.32 6.96 21.45
CA LYS A 138 8.66 7.45 21.82
C LYS A 138 9.78 6.86 20.96
N LYS A 139 9.57 5.70 20.35
CA LYS A 139 10.57 4.98 19.58
C LYS A 139 10.73 5.63 18.20
N SER A 140 11.96 5.90 17.77
CA SER A 140 12.22 6.43 16.44
C SER A 140 11.99 5.36 15.36
N LEU A 141 11.77 5.79 14.10
CA LEU A 141 11.64 4.86 12.98
C LEU A 141 12.94 4.09 12.74
N SER A 142 14.10 4.74 12.92
CA SER A 142 15.40 4.08 12.83
C SER A 142 15.54 2.96 13.85
N ASP A 143 15.12 3.21 15.12
CA ASP A 143 15.19 2.20 16.18
C ASP A 143 14.27 1.02 15.88
N ILE A 144 13.05 1.27 15.36
CA ILE A 144 12.12 0.21 14.96
C ILE A 144 12.78 -0.74 13.95
N PHE A 145 13.37 -0.19 12.89
CA PHE A 145 13.98 -1.02 11.84
C PHE A 145 15.36 -1.58 12.20
N SER A 146 15.95 -1.16 13.33
CA SER A 146 17.19 -1.72 13.88
C SER A 146 16.97 -2.77 14.98
N ASP A 147 15.73 -2.96 15.42
CA ASP A 147 15.40 -3.96 16.44
C ASP A 147 15.69 -5.39 15.98
N LYS A 148 15.74 -6.31 16.97
CA LYS A 148 15.88 -7.73 16.70
C LYS A 148 14.73 -8.23 15.82
N GLU A 149 15.07 -8.97 14.77
CA GLU A 149 14.12 -9.60 13.89
C GLU A 149 13.36 -10.73 14.60
N GLN A 150 12.04 -10.67 14.54
CA GLN A 150 11.13 -11.74 14.99
C GLN A 150 9.77 -11.61 14.31
N SER A 151 8.95 -12.66 14.33
CA SER A 151 7.59 -12.58 13.80
C SER A 151 6.72 -11.67 14.66
N THR A 152 5.74 -11.02 14.04
CA THR A 152 4.70 -10.24 14.75
C THR A 152 3.99 -11.10 15.80
N PHE A 153 3.72 -12.38 15.50
CA PHE A 153 3.10 -13.30 16.46
C PHE A 153 3.96 -13.47 17.72
N SER A 154 5.25 -13.78 17.56
CA SER A 154 6.19 -13.92 18.68
C SER A 154 6.29 -12.64 19.49
N TYR A 155 6.41 -11.50 18.82
CA TYR A 155 6.46 -10.18 19.46
C TYR A 155 5.24 -9.93 20.36
N LEU A 156 4.02 -10.19 19.85
CA LEU A 156 2.78 -9.98 20.61
C LEU A 156 2.69 -10.94 21.80
N MET A 157 3.12 -12.19 21.64
CA MET A 157 3.18 -13.18 22.74
C MET A 157 4.20 -12.74 23.81
N ASP A 158 5.39 -12.33 23.43
CA ASP A 158 6.46 -11.86 24.34
C ASP A 158 6.06 -10.56 25.05
N PHE A 159 5.29 -9.70 24.38
CA PHE A 159 4.70 -8.50 25.01
C PHE A 159 3.65 -8.88 26.06
N GLY A 160 3.16 -10.13 26.04
CA GLY A 160 2.25 -10.73 26.99
C GLY A 160 0.77 -10.58 26.66
N PHE A 161 0.42 -10.30 25.40
CA PHE A 161 -0.98 -10.31 24.96
C PHE A 161 -1.59 -11.72 25.08
N SER A 162 -2.86 -11.79 25.44
CA SER A 162 -3.58 -13.07 25.47
C SER A 162 -3.79 -13.62 24.06
N LYS A 163 -3.83 -14.96 23.94
CA LYS A 163 -4.16 -15.61 22.67
C LYS A 163 -5.52 -15.16 22.12
N GLU A 164 -6.47 -14.84 23.01
CA GLU A 164 -7.77 -14.32 22.60
C GLU A 164 -7.63 -12.94 21.93
N MET A 165 -6.86 -12.01 22.52
CA MET A 165 -6.61 -10.69 21.92
C MET A 165 -5.90 -10.80 20.58
N ILE A 166 -4.91 -11.70 20.48
CA ILE A 166 -4.20 -11.96 19.23
C ILE A 166 -5.14 -12.49 18.16
N ASN A 167 -5.91 -13.54 18.47
CA ASN A 167 -6.77 -14.22 17.49
C ASN A 167 -8.00 -13.41 17.09
N ASP A 168 -8.57 -12.65 18.02
CA ASP A 168 -9.83 -11.94 17.77
C ASP A 168 -9.63 -10.53 17.20
N PHE A 169 -8.45 -9.92 17.42
CA PHE A 169 -8.17 -8.56 16.97
C PHE A 169 -6.90 -8.44 16.15
N PHE A 170 -5.72 -8.71 16.74
CA PHE A 170 -4.46 -8.46 16.03
C PHE A 170 -4.34 -9.28 14.75
N ASN A 171 -4.66 -10.57 14.81
CA ASN A 171 -4.57 -11.42 13.63
C ASN A 171 -5.53 -10.95 12.51
N PRO A 172 -6.84 -10.86 12.64
CA PRO A 172 -7.69 -10.43 11.54
C PRO A 172 -7.38 -9.01 11.06
N PHE A 173 -6.89 -8.11 11.93
CA PHE A 173 -6.54 -6.76 11.55
C PHE A 173 -5.23 -6.71 10.74
N PHE A 174 -4.16 -7.29 11.26
CA PHE A 174 -2.85 -7.25 10.60
C PHE A 174 -2.73 -8.24 9.44
N SER A 175 -3.51 -9.32 9.45
CA SER A 175 -3.60 -10.21 8.28
C SER A 175 -4.03 -9.47 7.02
N GLY A 176 -4.99 -8.56 7.15
CA GLY A 176 -5.42 -7.71 6.01
C GLY A 176 -4.33 -6.74 5.52
N ILE A 177 -3.45 -6.29 6.42
CA ILE A 177 -2.37 -5.37 6.09
C ILE A 177 -1.18 -6.11 5.49
N PHE A 178 -0.83 -7.27 6.08
CA PHE A 178 0.34 -8.05 5.68
C PHE A 178 0.04 -9.11 4.62
N LEU A 179 -1.23 -9.28 4.24
CA LEU A 179 -1.72 -10.29 3.31
C LEU A 179 -1.21 -11.69 3.66
N GLU A 180 -1.41 -12.07 4.92
CA GLU A 180 -1.06 -13.39 5.47
C GLU A 180 -1.94 -13.74 6.67
N THR A 181 -1.98 -15.00 7.10
CA THR A 181 -2.91 -15.46 8.15
C THR A 181 -2.24 -15.86 9.47
N GLN A 182 -0.89 -15.86 9.52
CA GLN A 182 -0.13 -16.39 10.65
C GLN A 182 0.66 -15.35 11.45
N LEU A 183 0.64 -14.07 11.04
CA LEU A 183 1.45 -12.99 11.62
C LEU A 183 2.96 -13.31 11.60
N GLU A 184 3.45 -13.90 10.50
CA GLU A 184 4.86 -14.20 10.27
C GLU A 184 5.67 -12.96 9.87
N THR A 185 5.01 -11.95 9.31
CA THR A 185 5.63 -10.68 8.96
C THR A 185 6.37 -10.10 10.17
N SER A 186 7.53 -9.50 9.90
CA SER A 186 8.44 -8.92 10.89
C SER A 186 7.73 -8.00 11.90
N SER A 187 8.11 -8.12 13.16
CA SER A 187 7.69 -7.20 14.23
C SER A 187 8.09 -5.76 13.97
N ARG A 188 9.16 -5.52 13.19
CA ARG A 188 9.56 -4.17 12.74
C ARG A 188 8.45 -3.53 11.90
N MET A 189 7.86 -4.29 10.98
CA MET A 189 6.74 -3.81 10.18
C MET A 189 5.47 -3.59 11.01
N PHE A 190 5.20 -4.50 11.97
CA PHE A 190 4.11 -4.34 12.91
C PHE A 190 4.26 -3.05 13.72
N GLU A 191 5.42 -2.81 14.35
CA GLU A 191 5.68 -1.61 15.13
C GLU A 191 5.59 -0.34 14.29
N PHE A 192 6.13 -0.37 13.05
CA PHE A 192 6.04 0.75 12.11
C PHE A 192 4.59 1.11 11.80
N VAL A 193 3.81 0.13 11.35
CA VAL A 193 2.41 0.35 10.99
C VAL A 193 1.59 0.77 12.21
N PHE A 194 1.80 0.12 13.35
CA PHE A 194 1.11 0.46 14.60
C PHE A 194 1.44 1.88 15.05
N LYS A 195 2.72 2.28 14.99
CA LYS A 195 3.15 3.67 15.26
C LYS A 195 2.45 4.67 14.33
N MET A 196 2.33 4.38 13.05
CA MET A 196 1.63 5.25 12.10
C MET A 196 0.14 5.39 12.47
N PHE A 197 -0.51 4.31 12.94
CA PHE A 197 -1.88 4.40 13.48
C PHE A 197 -1.96 5.23 14.76
N VAL A 198 -0.94 5.17 15.63
CA VAL A 198 -0.90 5.97 16.87
C VAL A 198 -0.73 7.45 16.59
N GLU A 199 0.13 7.82 15.65
CA GLU A 199 0.53 9.20 15.36
C GLU A 199 -0.40 9.93 14.39
N GLY A 200 -1.04 9.20 13.47
CA GLY A 200 -1.93 9.76 12.45
C GLY A 200 -3.31 9.11 12.37
N GLY A 201 -4.04 9.46 11.35
CA GLY A 201 -5.31 8.88 10.96
C GLY A 201 -5.12 7.85 9.83
N THR A 202 -6.20 7.16 9.53
CA THR A 202 -6.36 6.29 8.37
C THR A 202 -7.39 6.93 7.46
N ALA A 203 -7.06 7.14 6.20
CA ALA A 203 -7.94 7.86 5.29
C ALA A 203 -7.92 7.26 3.88
N ILE A 204 -8.95 7.57 3.11
CA ILE A 204 -9.03 7.38 1.67
C ILE A 204 -9.34 8.74 1.04
N PRO A 205 -8.70 9.15 -0.08
CA PRO A 205 -9.09 10.34 -0.80
C PRO A 205 -10.55 10.26 -1.27
N GLU A 206 -11.29 11.38 -1.30
CA GLU A 206 -12.68 11.40 -1.77
C GLU A 206 -12.85 10.78 -3.17
N LYS A 207 -11.85 10.99 -4.05
CA LYS A 207 -11.82 10.44 -5.42
C LYS A 207 -11.18 9.06 -5.53
N GLY A 208 -11.02 8.34 -4.41
CA GLY A 208 -10.36 7.04 -4.34
C GLY A 208 -8.84 7.13 -4.31
N MET A 209 -8.20 5.99 -4.15
CA MET A 209 -6.74 5.92 -4.01
C MET A 209 -5.98 6.43 -5.24
N GLN A 210 -6.55 6.33 -6.44
CA GLN A 210 -5.99 6.88 -7.69
C GLN A 210 -5.71 8.39 -7.63
N ALA A 211 -6.39 9.14 -6.76
CA ALA A 211 -6.15 10.57 -6.59
C ALA A 211 -4.70 10.88 -6.15
N ILE A 212 -4.06 9.97 -5.42
CA ILE A 212 -2.67 10.13 -4.98
C ILE A 212 -1.69 10.20 -6.16
N PRO A 213 -1.60 9.20 -7.04
CA PRO A 213 -0.72 9.29 -8.20
C PRO A 213 -1.14 10.38 -9.19
N MET A 214 -2.42 10.69 -9.32
CA MET A 214 -2.89 11.82 -10.15
C MET A 214 -2.40 13.16 -9.61
N GLN A 215 -2.43 13.39 -8.30
CA GLN A 215 -1.88 14.60 -7.70
C GLN A 215 -0.37 14.71 -7.95
N LEU A 216 0.38 13.60 -7.83
CA LEU A 216 1.81 13.58 -8.14
C LEU A 216 2.08 13.91 -9.60
N GLN A 217 1.31 13.34 -10.52
CA GLN A 217 1.40 13.65 -11.95
C GLN A 217 1.15 15.15 -12.23
N GLN A 218 0.14 15.73 -11.61
CA GLN A 218 -0.21 17.15 -11.80
C GLN A 218 0.89 18.12 -11.33
N LYS A 219 1.75 17.68 -10.42
CA LYS A 219 2.91 18.44 -9.93
C LYS A 219 4.09 18.45 -10.92
N LEU A 220 4.10 17.55 -11.90
CA LEU A 220 5.13 17.47 -12.94
C LEU A 220 4.87 18.50 -14.03
N LYS A 221 5.87 19.32 -14.38
CA LYS A 221 5.76 20.41 -15.36
C LYS A 221 6.61 20.18 -16.60
N HIS A 222 7.74 19.51 -16.45
CA HIS A 222 8.74 19.28 -17.50
C HIS A 222 8.96 17.81 -17.80
N THR A 223 8.35 16.90 -17.03
CA THR A 223 8.41 15.46 -17.24
C THR A 223 7.37 15.02 -18.26
N ALA A 224 7.82 14.43 -19.35
CA ALA A 224 6.92 13.79 -20.31
C ALA A 224 6.55 12.37 -19.83
N ILE A 225 5.27 11.99 -19.92
CA ILE A 225 4.82 10.61 -19.64
C ILE A 225 4.34 10.00 -20.96
N LYS A 226 5.00 8.92 -21.39
CA LYS A 226 4.61 8.13 -22.56
C LYS A 226 3.81 6.92 -22.08
N PHE A 227 2.50 7.01 -22.20
CA PHE A 227 1.58 5.90 -21.90
C PHE A 227 1.58 4.85 -23.01
N ASN A 228 1.04 3.66 -22.73
CA ASN A 228 0.97 2.52 -23.64
C ASN A 228 2.36 2.18 -24.24
N THR A 229 3.41 2.39 -23.44
CA THR A 229 4.81 2.19 -23.83
C THR A 229 5.41 1.10 -22.95
N LYS A 230 5.44 -0.13 -23.46
CA LYS A 230 5.97 -1.29 -22.74
C LYS A 230 7.45 -1.45 -23.04
N VAL A 231 8.25 -1.43 -21.97
CA VAL A 231 9.67 -1.78 -22.01
C VAL A 231 9.81 -3.29 -21.87
N THR A 232 10.68 -3.90 -22.67
CA THR A 232 10.92 -5.36 -22.68
C THR A 232 12.33 -5.74 -22.24
N ALA A 233 13.31 -4.83 -22.41
CA ALA A 233 14.68 -5.05 -21.95
C ALA A 233 15.38 -3.71 -21.69
N ILE A 234 16.40 -3.75 -20.84
CA ILE A 234 17.20 -2.60 -20.44
C ILE A 234 18.66 -3.00 -20.38
N THR A 235 19.52 -2.12 -20.93
CA THR A 235 20.97 -2.14 -20.73
C THR A 235 21.40 -0.83 -20.07
N ASP A 236 22.69 -0.61 -19.88
CA ASP A 236 23.23 0.63 -19.32
C ASP A 236 22.93 1.87 -20.14
N GLU A 237 22.77 1.74 -21.46
CA GLU A 237 22.67 2.87 -22.40
C GLU A 237 21.42 2.80 -23.28
N GLU A 238 20.68 1.68 -23.26
CA GLU A 238 19.59 1.44 -24.18
C GLU A 238 18.38 0.79 -23.51
N ILE A 239 17.20 1.22 -23.93
CA ILE A 239 15.91 0.70 -23.51
C ILE A 239 15.21 0.15 -24.74
N THR A 240 14.86 -1.16 -24.73
CA THR A 240 14.12 -1.82 -25.81
C THR A 240 12.63 -1.79 -25.51
N LEU A 241 11.83 -1.39 -26.48
CA LEU A 241 10.37 -1.35 -26.41
C LEU A 241 9.75 -2.62 -27.01
N GLU A 242 8.47 -2.85 -26.75
CA GLU A 242 7.73 -4.03 -27.25
C GLU A 242 7.62 -4.08 -28.79
N ASP A 243 7.62 -2.93 -29.46
CA ASP A 243 7.60 -2.82 -30.92
C ASP A 243 8.97 -3.08 -31.58
N GLY A 244 9.99 -3.38 -30.79
CA GLY A 244 11.37 -3.62 -31.24
C GLY A 244 12.20 -2.35 -31.42
N SER A 245 11.62 -1.17 -31.20
CA SER A 245 12.39 0.08 -31.21
C SER A 245 13.24 0.24 -29.95
N SER A 246 14.28 1.05 -30.05
CA SER A 246 15.21 1.34 -28.96
C SER A 246 15.29 2.82 -28.64
N LEU A 247 15.48 3.13 -27.36
CA LEU A 247 15.71 4.48 -26.85
C LEU A 247 17.09 4.54 -26.19
N GLU A 248 17.92 5.48 -26.62
CA GLU A 248 19.16 5.80 -25.93
C GLU A 248 18.87 6.49 -24.59
N SER A 249 19.53 6.07 -23.51
CA SER A 249 19.36 6.63 -22.17
C SER A 249 20.71 6.84 -21.49
N HIS A 250 20.94 8.06 -20.98
CA HIS A 250 22.13 8.32 -20.17
C HIS A 250 21.99 7.76 -18.77
N PHE A 251 20.77 7.78 -18.21
CA PHE A 251 20.43 7.18 -16.93
C PHE A 251 19.01 6.62 -16.97
N THR A 252 18.82 5.48 -16.30
CA THR A 252 17.52 4.83 -16.22
C THR A 252 17.17 4.54 -14.78
N ILE A 253 15.95 4.92 -14.33
CA ILE A 253 15.37 4.48 -13.06
C ILE A 253 14.31 3.43 -13.36
N VAL A 254 14.48 2.23 -12.82
CA VAL A 254 13.50 1.15 -12.94
C VAL A 254 12.57 1.20 -11.73
N ALA A 255 11.36 1.71 -11.94
CA ALA A 255 10.32 1.90 -10.92
C ALA A 255 9.16 0.90 -11.08
N THR A 256 9.48 -0.28 -11.60
CA THR A 256 8.59 -1.42 -11.78
C THR A 256 9.29 -2.70 -11.37
N GLU A 257 8.67 -3.89 -11.58
CA GLU A 257 9.34 -5.17 -11.34
C GLU A 257 10.54 -5.36 -12.28
N ALA A 258 11.73 -5.22 -11.72
CA ALA A 258 12.97 -5.16 -12.50
C ALA A 258 13.45 -6.53 -12.99
N SER A 259 13.03 -7.63 -12.34
CA SER A 259 13.53 -8.97 -12.66
C SER A 259 13.18 -9.43 -14.08
N SER A 260 12.08 -8.91 -14.65
CA SER A 260 11.68 -9.21 -16.03
C SER A 260 12.44 -8.39 -17.08
N LEU A 261 13.05 -7.28 -16.71
CA LEU A 261 13.65 -6.29 -17.61
C LEU A 261 15.17 -6.37 -17.67
N PHE A 262 15.80 -6.79 -16.57
CA PHE A 262 17.25 -6.82 -16.45
C PHE A 262 17.75 -8.26 -16.19
N GLU A 263 18.62 -8.76 -17.05
CA GLU A 263 19.08 -10.17 -17.04
C GLU A 263 19.71 -10.57 -15.69
N GLY A 264 20.47 -9.69 -15.08
CA GLY A 264 21.13 -9.93 -13.78
C GLY A 264 20.17 -10.21 -12.63
N LEU A 265 18.89 -9.77 -12.72
CA LEU A 265 17.87 -9.95 -11.69
C LEU A 265 16.91 -11.11 -11.97
N LYS A 266 16.93 -11.71 -13.16
CA LYS A 266 16.03 -12.82 -13.54
C LYS A 266 16.11 -14.03 -12.60
N LYS A 267 17.26 -14.24 -11.94
CA LYS A 267 17.48 -15.36 -11.02
C LYS A 267 16.89 -15.15 -9.62
N HIS A 268 16.50 -13.93 -9.31
CA HIS A 268 15.99 -13.54 -8.00
C HIS A 268 14.71 -12.70 -8.15
N PRO A 269 13.63 -13.26 -8.69
CA PRO A 269 12.37 -12.55 -8.84
C PRO A 269 11.78 -12.23 -7.46
N THR A 270 11.13 -11.09 -7.34
CA THR A 270 10.38 -10.76 -6.13
C THR A 270 9.23 -11.75 -5.93
N GLU A 271 9.15 -12.38 -4.77
CA GLU A 271 7.96 -13.13 -4.38
C GLU A 271 6.85 -12.17 -3.97
N TRP A 272 5.62 -12.48 -4.37
CA TRP A 272 4.47 -11.63 -4.11
C TRP A 272 3.39 -12.35 -3.30
N LYS A 273 2.82 -11.63 -2.38
CA LYS A 273 1.56 -11.98 -1.73
C LYS A 273 0.41 -11.44 -2.58
N SER A 274 -0.63 -12.23 -2.72
CA SER A 274 -1.84 -11.87 -3.50
C SER A 274 -3.02 -11.58 -2.58
N CYS A 275 -4.00 -10.87 -3.12
CA CYS A 275 -5.32 -10.77 -2.50
C CYS A 275 -6.41 -10.70 -3.56
N HIS A 276 -7.65 -10.91 -3.13
CA HIS A 276 -8.84 -10.76 -3.96
C HIS A 276 -9.77 -9.76 -3.29
N ASN A 277 -10.40 -8.93 -4.08
CA ASN A 277 -11.39 -7.99 -3.57
C ASN A 277 -12.68 -8.08 -4.39
N LEU A 278 -13.80 -8.34 -3.71
CA LEU A 278 -15.12 -8.43 -4.32
C LEU A 278 -15.99 -7.27 -3.87
N TYR A 279 -16.63 -6.62 -4.83
CA TYR A 279 -17.58 -5.56 -4.57
C TYR A 279 -19.01 -6.03 -4.83
N PHE A 280 -19.86 -5.91 -3.82
CA PHE A 280 -21.27 -6.30 -3.90
C PHE A 280 -22.20 -5.13 -3.62
N GLU A 281 -23.36 -5.13 -4.24
CA GLU A 281 -24.49 -4.33 -3.78
C GLU A 281 -25.18 -5.02 -2.60
N THR A 282 -25.61 -4.22 -1.62
CA THR A 282 -26.49 -4.63 -0.51
C THR A 282 -27.66 -3.66 -0.38
N GLU A 283 -28.78 -4.13 0.16
CA GLU A 283 -29.92 -3.25 0.44
C GLU A 283 -29.67 -2.38 1.67
N GLU A 284 -28.97 -2.94 2.68
CA GLU A 284 -28.73 -2.27 3.94
C GLU A 284 -27.24 -2.20 4.27
N LYS A 285 -26.86 -1.16 5.00
CA LYS A 285 -25.54 -1.00 5.58
C LYS A 285 -25.55 -1.43 7.06
N ILE A 286 -24.93 -2.58 7.35
CA ILE A 286 -24.87 -3.13 8.70
C ILE A 286 -23.85 -2.39 9.57
N ILE A 287 -22.69 -2.01 9.01
CA ILE A 287 -21.71 -1.15 9.68
C ILE A 287 -22.07 0.31 9.35
N ARG A 288 -22.75 0.99 10.28
CA ARG A 288 -23.24 2.35 10.04
C ARG A 288 -22.18 3.44 10.22
N LYS A 289 -21.14 3.15 10.96
CA LYS A 289 -20.01 4.08 11.21
C LYS A 289 -18.92 3.87 10.16
N ARG A 290 -18.00 4.81 10.04
CA ARG A 290 -16.80 4.74 9.19
C ARG A 290 -15.75 3.80 9.79
N LEU A 291 -16.10 2.51 9.90
CA LEU A 291 -15.30 1.45 10.49
C LEU A 291 -15.13 0.29 9.51
N ILE A 292 -13.97 -0.35 9.58
CA ILE A 292 -13.76 -1.64 8.94
C ILE A 292 -14.40 -2.75 9.75
N GLY A 293 -14.96 -3.76 9.09
CA GLY A 293 -15.44 -4.99 9.72
C GLY A 293 -14.41 -6.11 9.57
N LEU A 294 -14.03 -6.76 10.67
CA LEU A 294 -13.06 -7.86 10.71
C LEU A 294 -13.77 -9.17 11.01
N ILE A 295 -13.40 -10.24 10.35
CA ILE A 295 -13.99 -11.56 10.55
C ILE A 295 -13.06 -12.40 11.45
N ALA A 296 -13.38 -12.44 12.74
CA ALA A 296 -12.61 -13.18 13.74
C ALA A 296 -13.05 -14.66 13.78
N LYS A 297 -12.88 -15.38 12.67
CA LYS A 297 -13.20 -16.80 12.51
C LYS A 297 -12.05 -17.52 11.83
N LYS A 298 -11.43 -18.46 12.53
CA LYS A 298 -10.36 -19.29 11.95
C LYS A 298 -10.89 -20.06 10.75
N GLY A 299 -10.15 -19.98 9.64
CA GLY A 299 -10.49 -20.64 8.37
C GLY A 299 -11.56 -19.93 7.53
N ALA A 300 -12.00 -18.72 7.93
CA ALA A 300 -12.81 -17.88 7.06
C ALA A 300 -11.99 -17.41 5.84
N LEU A 301 -12.63 -17.35 4.68
CA LEU A 301 -12.06 -16.74 3.47
C LEU A 301 -12.01 -15.23 3.60
N ILE A 302 -13.10 -14.65 4.12
CA ILE A 302 -13.22 -13.20 4.29
C ILE A 302 -12.33 -12.74 5.44
N ASN A 303 -11.38 -11.86 5.14
CA ASN A 303 -10.58 -11.19 6.15
C ASN A 303 -11.30 -9.95 6.70
N ASN A 304 -11.70 -9.07 5.83
CA ASN A 304 -12.37 -7.82 6.21
C ASN A 304 -13.44 -7.41 5.20
N ILE A 305 -14.34 -6.57 5.69
CA ILE A 305 -15.39 -5.93 4.90
C ILE A 305 -15.41 -4.42 5.18
N PHE A 306 -15.85 -3.67 4.19
CA PHE A 306 -15.98 -2.21 4.31
C PHE A 306 -17.12 -1.71 3.44
N TYR A 307 -17.85 -0.67 3.90
CA TYR A 307 -18.86 0.04 3.11
C TYR A 307 -18.28 1.36 2.58
N PRO A 308 -17.80 1.45 1.33
CA PRO A 308 -17.17 2.66 0.77
C PRO A 308 -18.07 3.90 0.90
N LYS A 309 -19.39 3.75 0.72
CA LYS A 309 -20.37 4.84 0.91
C LYS A 309 -20.54 5.30 2.37
N SER A 310 -19.80 4.73 3.34
CA SER A 310 -19.72 5.31 4.68
C SER A 310 -18.79 6.54 4.73
N LEU A 311 -17.94 6.71 3.74
CA LEU A 311 -17.10 7.87 3.49
C LEU A 311 -17.73 8.70 2.35
N LYS A 312 -17.39 9.98 2.28
CA LYS A 312 -17.72 10.80 1.13
C LYS A 312 -16.91 10.33 -0.08
N SER A 313 -17.56 10.14 -1.22
CA SER A 313 -16.93 9.66 -2.45
C SER A 313 -17.72 10.15 -3.67
N GLU A 314 -17.15 10.05 -4.86
CA GLU A 314 -17.82 10.37 -6.11
C GLU A 314 -18.83 9.28 -6.57
N SER A 315 -19.02 8.23 -5.77
CA SER A 315 -19.96 7.15 -6.08
C SER A 315 -21.41 7.66 -6.21
N LYS A 316 -22.04 7.38 -7.36
CA LYS A 316 -23.44 7.72 -7.69
C LYS A 316 -24.38 6.50 -7.70
N GLY A 317 -23.85 5.31 -7.40
CA GLY A 317 -24.64 4.08 -7.32
C GLY A 317 -25.78 4.20 -6.30
N LYS A 318 -26.95 3.65 -6.61
CA LYS A 318 -28.18 3.84 -5.80
C LYS A 318 -28.17 3.00 -4.51
N LYS A 319 -27.63 1.78 -4.56
CA LYS A 319 -27.58 0.86 -3.42
C LYS A 319 -26.32 1.06 -2.56
N GLU A 320 -26.29 0.44 -1.41
CA GLU A 320 -25.08 0.36 -0.61
C GLU A 320 -24.06 -0.55 -1.31
N LEU A 321 -22.78 -0.16 -1.22
CA LEU A 321 -21.65 -0.91 -1.77
C LEU A 321 -20.89 -1.57 -0.62
N LEU A 322 -20.62 -2.87 -0.76
CA LEU A 322 -19.82 -3.65 0.18
C LEU A 322 -18.54 -4.10 -0.52
N SER A 323 -17.40 -3.70 0.02
CA SER A 323 -16.07 -4.22 -0.34
C SER A 323 -15.74 -5.40 0.58
N VAL A 324 -15.28 -6.50 0.00
CA VAL A 324 -14.94 -7.74 0.71
C VAL A 324 -13.54 -8.17 0.31
N THR A 325 -12.62 -8.23 1.26
CA THR A 325 -11.23 -8.63 1.04
C THR A 325 -10.98 -10.07 1.44
N ILE A 326 -10.35 -10.82 0.55
CA ILE A 326 -9.93 -12.21 0.75
C ILE A 326 -8.41 -12.29 0.56
N ILE A 327 -7.71 -12.88 1.52
CA ILE A 327 -6.24 -13.01 1.47
C ILE A 327 -5.86 -14.29 0.74
N ASP A 328 -6.49 -15.40 1.10
CA ASP A 328 -6.24 -16.71 0.52
C ASP A 328 -7.55 -17.30 -0.01
N LYS A 329 -7.67 -17.38 -1.34
CA LYS A 329 -8.84 -17.98 -1.98
C LYS A 329 -8.87 -19.50 -1.92
N GLN A 330 -7.85 -20.10 -1.34
CA GLN A 330 -7.66 -21.56 -1.36
C GLN A 330 -7.70 -22.06 -2.82
N ASN A 331 -7.90 -23.15 -3.28
CA ASN A 331 -7.95 -23.57 -4.68
C ASN A 331 -9.36 -23.43 -5.32
N LEU A 332 -10.13 -22.42 -4.91
CA LEU A 332 -11.48 -22.20 -5.40
C LEU A 332 -11.50 -21.55 -6.80
N SER A 333 -12.40 -22.00 -7.64
CA SER A 333 -12.75 -21.27 -8.89
C SER A 333 -13.42 -19.93 -8.57
N PRO A 334 -13.49 -18.98 -9.52
CA PRO A 334 -14.16 -17.70 -9.30
C PRO A 334 -15.61 -17.87 -8.83
N GLU A 335 -16.37 -18.80 -9.41
CA GLU A 335 -17.75 -19.06 -9.06
C GLU A 335 -17.90 -19.65 -7.66
N GLU A 336 -17.05 -20.60 -7.30
CA GLU A 336 -17.01 -21.20 -5.96
C GLU A 336 -16.63 -20.16 -4.91
N LEU A 337 -15.65 -19.29 -5.21
CA LEU A 337 -15.24 -18.19 -4.35
C LEU A 337 -16.42 -17.25 -4.06
N ILE A 338 -17.12 -16.79 -5.09
CA ILE A 338 -18.28 -15.91 -4.95
C ILE A 338 -19.37 -16.58 -4.10
N LYS A 339 -19.66 -17.85 -4.37
CA LYS A 339 -20.66 -18.64 -3.63
C LYS A 339 -20.31 -18.76 -2.15
N GLN A 340 -19.04 -19.09 -1.86
CA GLN A 340 -18.56 -19.25 -0.48
C GLN A 340 -18.56 -17.90 0.25
N VAL A 341 -18.10 -16.82 -0.40
CA VAL A 341 -18.10 -15.46 0.17
C VAL A 341 -19.53 -15.04 0.53
N LYS A 342 -20.51 -15.23 -0.35
CA LYS A 342 -21.91 -14.93 -0.06
C LYS A 342 -22.43 -15.70 1.16
N ARG A 343 -22.06 -16.97 1.27
CA ARG A 343 -22.42 -17.81 2.42
C ARG A 343 -21.76 -17.28 3.70
N GLU A 344 -20.48 -16.97 3.69
CA GLU A 344 -19.78 -16.44 4.87
C GLU A 344 -20.30 -15.07 5.30
N LEU A 345 -20.61 -14.17 4.37
CA LEU A 345 -21.26 -12.88 4.68
C LEU A 345 -22.58 -13.10 5.42
N LYS A 346 -23.41 -14.04 4.96
CA LYS A 346 -24.67 -14.38 5.64
C LYS A 346 -24.44 -15.03 6.98
N ASP A 347 -23.56 -16.03 7.05
CA ASP A 347 -23.38 -16.87 8.25
C ASP A 347 -22.62 -16.13 9.36
N TYR A 348 -21.63 -15.30 9.04
CA TYR A 348 -20.78 -14.63 10.03
C TYR A 348 -21.23 -13.19 10.32
N CYS A 349 -21.75 -12.50 9.30
CA CYS A 349 -22.07 -11.08 9.40
C CYS A 349 -23.57 -10.79 9.39
N GLY A 350 -24.41 -11.74 8.95
CA GLY A 350 -25.84 -11.51 8.71
C GLY A 350 -26.12 -10.60 7.51
N ILE A 351 -25.19 -10.56 6.52
CA ILE A 351 -25.29 -9.71 5.35
C ILE A 351 -25.79 -10.54 4.17
N ASP A 352 -26.91 -10.11 3.58
CA ASP A 352 -27.37 -10.61 2.31
C ASP A 352 -26.95 -9.64 1.19
N VAL A 353 -26.24 -10.15 0.18
CA VAL A 353 -25.78 -9.38 -0.97
C VAL A 353 -26.68 -9.63 -2.18
N THR A 354 -26.93 -8.59 -2.98
CA THR A 354 -27.85 -8.67 -4.13
C THR A 354 -27.11 -8.96 -5.42
N ARG A 355 -26.10 -8.16 -5.77
CA ARG A 355 -25.40 -8.24 -7.04
C ARG A 355 -23.88 -8.13 -6.82
N LEU A 356 -23.07 -8.93 -7.53
CA LEU A 356 -21.66 -8.71 -7.69
C LEU A 356 -21.45 -7.61 -8.71
N ILE A 357 -20.73 -6.55 -8.33
CA ILE A 357 -20.35 -5.46 -9.23
C ILE A 357 -19.04 -5.79 -9.95
N LYS A 358 -18.03 -6.17 -9.17
CA LYS A 358 -16.67 -6.44 -9.69
C LYS A 358 -15.92 -7.37 -8.75
N GLN A 359 -15.07 -8.20 -9.35
CA GLN A 359 -14.01 -8.93 -8.67
C GLN A 359 -12.67 -8.43 -9.20
N TYR A 360 -11.74 -8.17 -8.29
CA TYR A 360 -10.34 -7.91 -8.59
C TYR A 360 -9.49 -9.05 -8.05
N ASP A 361 -8.70 -9.64 -8.93
CA ASP A 361 -7.63 -10.58 -8.59
C ASP A 361 -6.31 -9.80 -8.65
N ILE A 362 -5.60 -9.72 -7.53
CA ILE A 362 -4.42 -8.87 -7.37
C ILE A 362 -3.23 -9.78 -7.02
N PRO A 363 -2.56 -10.37 -8.02
CA PRO A 363 -1.50 -11.34 -7.79
C PRO A 363 -0.23 -10.71 -7.19
N MET A 364 0.03 -9.45 -7.49
CA MET A 364 1.22 -8.71 -7.02
C MET A 364 0.79 -7.61 -6.04
N ALA A 365 0.04 -7.98 -5.00
CA ALA A 365 -0.54 -7.01 -4.06
C ALA A 365 0.51 -6.44 -3.10
N LEU A 366 1.33 -7.30 -2.49
CA LEU A 366 2.36 -6.93 -1.53
C LEU A 366 3.62 -7.77 -1.76
N PRO A 367 4.84 -7.18 -1.82
CA PRO A 367 6.06 -7.96 -1.92
C PRO A 367 6.31 -8.75 -0.62
N LYS A 368 6.78 -9.99 -0.76
CA LYS A 368 7.29 -10.78 0.36
C LYS A 368 8.77 -10.45 0.53
N LEU A 369 9.11 -9.77 1.60
CA LEU A 369 10.45 -9.28 1.88
C LEU A 369 10.99 -9.91 3.15
N GLU A 370 12.25 -10.36 3.12
CA GLU A 370 12.94 -10.95 4.25
C GLU A 370 13.69 -9.89 5.07
N ASP A 371 14.34 -8.93 4.41
CA ASP A 371 15.08 -7.84 5.06
C ASP A 371 14.31 -6.52 4.89
N LEU A 372 13.70 -6.04 5.97
CA LEU A 372 12.92 -4.82 5.96
C LEU A 372 13.78 -3.63 6.37
N LYS A 373 13.78 -2.60 5.51
CA LYS A 373 14.48 -1.34 5.75
C LYS A 373 13.48 -0.19 5.81
N TYR A 374 13.80 0.81 6.62
CA TYR A 374 13.03 2.06 6.60
C TYR A 374 13.39 2.93 5.40
N LYS A 375 14.69 3.04 5.09
CA LYS A 375 15.23 3.90 4.04
C LYS A 375 16.43 3.22 3.38
N ALA A 376 16.61 3.45 2.09
CA ALA A 376 17.82 3.12 1.36
C ALA A 376 18.71 4.36 1.21
N LEU A 377 20.03 4.18 1.25
CA LEU A 377 20.95 5.23 0.83
C LEU A 377 20.85 5.43 -0.69
N PRO A 378 21.14 6.63 -1.24
CA PRO A 378 21.19 6.86 -2.67
C PRO A 378 22.05 5.84 -3.43
N SER A 379 23.22 5.51 -2.90
CA SER A 379 24.13 4.50 -3.48
C SER A 379 23.58 3.08 -3.47
N GLU A 380 22.69 2.71 -2.54
CA GLU A 380 22.05 1.39 -2.47
C GLU A 380 20.99 1.19 -3.55
N THR A 381 20.53 2.26 -4.20
CA THR A 381 19.59 2.18 -5.32
C THR A 381 20.28 1.92 -6.66
N CYS A 382 21.60 2.10 -6.72
CA CYS A 382 22.40 1.91 -7.92
C CYS A 382 22.57 0.40 -8.19
N LEU A 383 21.95 -0.08 -9.26
CA LEU A 383 22.09 -1.46 -9.71
C LEU A 383 23.36 -1.64 -10.55
N ASN A 384 23.67 -0.65 -11.39
CA ASN A 384 24.75 -0.66 -12.37
C ASN A 384 25.21 0.79 -12.61
N THR A 385 26.16 1.01 -13.51
CA THR A 385 26.77 2.33 -13.75
C THR A 385 25.73 3.43 -13.97
N ASN A 386 24.66 3.17 -14.72
CA ASN A 386 23.63 4.16 -15.10
C ASN A 386 22.21 3.70 -14.76
N LEU A 387 22.05 2.56 -14.08
CA LEU A 387 20.75 1.98 -13.73
C LEU A 387 20.49 2.12 -12.22
N PHE A 388 19.31 2.61 -11.89
CA PHE A 388 18.86 2.78 -10.51
C PHE A 388 17.51 2.08 -10.30
N LEU A 389 17.30 1.54 -9.12
CA LEU A 389 16.06 0.88 -8.74
C LEU A 389 15.22 1.79 -7.84
N ALA A 390 13.92 1.81 -8.09
CA ALA A 390 12.94 2.43 -7.22
C ALA A 390 11.74 1.48 -7.06
N GLY A 391 11.17 1.43 -5.87
CA GLY A 391 10.02 0.57 -5.57
C GLY A 391 9.93 0.29 -4.08
N ASP A 392 8.74 0.00 -3.61
CA ASP A 392 8.51 -0.42 -2.23
C ASP A 392 9.18 -1.77 -1.90
N THR A 393 9.50 -2.57 -2.93
CA THR A 393 10.26 -3.82 -2.85
C THR A 393 11.67 -3.66 -2.29
N LEU A 394 12.25 -2.47 -2.41
CA LEU A 394 13.59 -2.18 -1.88
C LEU A 394 13.59 -1.94 -0.36
N LEU A 395 12.44 -1.73 0.27
CA LEU A 395 12.35 -1.30 1.66
C LEU A 395 11.41 -2.18 2.50
N ASN A 396 10.10 -1.92 2.46
CA ASN A 396 9.16 -2.59 3.37
C ASN A 396 7.74 -2.76 2.81
N GLY A 397 7.54 -2.60 1.52
CA GLY A 397 6.25 -2.86 0.86
C GLY A 397 5.15 -1.79 1.10
N SER A 398 5.43 -0.69 1.78
CA SER A 398 4.43 0.35 2.06
C SER A 398 4.40 1.45 1.00
N LEU A 399 3.29 2.23 0.96
CA LEU A 399 3.21 3.45 0.15
C LEU A 399 4.31 4.45 0.54
N ASN A 400 4.64 4.55 1.84
CA ASN A 400 5.75 5.36 2.34
C ASN A 400 7.09 4.88 1.77
N ALA A 401 7.31 3.57 1.71
CA ALA A 401 8.51 2.97 1.12
C ALA A 401 8.62 3.27 -0.38
N ALA A 402 7.50 3.19 -1.11
CA ALA A 402 7.46 3.54 -2.53
C ALA A 402 7.92 4.98 -2.78
N MET A 403 7.48 5.93 -1.96
CA MET A 403 7.90 7.33 -2.06
C MET A 403 9.37 7.52 -1.69
N LEU A 404 9.82 6.93 -0.56
CA LEU A 404 11.21 7.04 -0.11
C LEU A 404 12.19 6.44 -1.11
N SER A 405 11.88 5.30 -1.69
CA SER A 405 12.75 4.65 -2.68
C SER A 405 12.85 5.45 -3.98
N GLY A 406 11.75 6.04 -4.45
CA GLY A 406 11.77 6.94 -5.61
C GLY A 406 12.64 8.17 -5.38
N GLU A 407 12.56 8.76 -4.19
CA GLU A 407 13.41 9.87 -3.77
C GLU A 407 14.88 9.46 -3.72
N SER A 408 15.20 8.31 -3.09
CA SER A 408 16.58 7.81 -2.99
C SER A 408 17.20 7.51 -4.35
N ALA A 409 16.43 6.92 -5.28
CA ALA A 409 16.90 6.63 -6.64
C ALA A 409 17.21 7.93 -7.43
N ALA A 410 16.39 8.96 -7.29
CA ALA A 410 16.64 10.25 -7.90
C ALA A 410 17.94 10.89 -7.35
N TYR A 411 18.16 10.85 -6.03
CA TYR A 411 19.39 11.35 -5.43
C TYR A 411 20.62 10.53 -5.88
N GLY A 412 20.53 9.21 -5.96
CA GLY A 412 21.61 8.35 -6.44
C GLY A 412 22.02 8.69 -7.87
N LEU A 413 21.04 8.89 -8.74
CA LEU A 413 21.28 9.34 -10.11
C LEU A 413 21.97 10.71 -10.14
N MET A 414 21.52 11.68 -9.34
CA MET A 414 22.08 13.02 -9.30
C MET A 414 23.53 13.04 -8.79
N GLU A 415 23.86 12.24 -7.78
CA GLU A 415 25.23 12.08 -7.28
C GLU A 415 26.15 11.51 -8.38
N LYS A 416 25.65 10.52 -9.12
CA LYS A 416 26.38 9.92 -10.23
C LYS A 416 26.58 10.91 -11.38
N TRP A 417 25.52 11.65 -11.73
CA TRP A 417 25.61 12.69 -12.76
C TRP A 417 26.64 13.75 -12.39
N ALA A 418 26.65 14.22 -11.15
CA ALA A 418 27.62 15.20 -10.67
C ALA A 418 29.05 14.68 -10.78
N THR A 419 29.30 13.43 -10.40
CA THR A 419 30.64 12.78 -10.50
C THR A 419 31.12 12.69 -11.96
N ASN A 420 30.21 12.43 -12.91
CA ASN A 420 30.58 12.31 -14.32
C ASN A 420 30.86 13.66 -15.00
N HIS A 421 30.42 14.78 -14.39
CA HIS A 421 30.49 16.13 -14.99
C HIS A 421 31.31 17.12 -14.14
N SER A 422 31.91 16.68 -13.02
CA SER A 422 32.92 17.38 -12.27
C SER A 422 34.32 17.12 -12.89
#